data_111b7f994f9cd6312ef2d68543b86921
#
_entry.id   111b7f994f9cd6312ef2d68543b86921
#
_cell.length_a   1.000
_cell.length_b   1.000
_cell.length_c   1.000
_cell.angle_alpha   90.00
_cell.angle_beta   90.00
_cell.angle_gamma   90.00
#
_symmetry.space_group_name_H-M   'P 1'
#
loop_
_entity.id
_entity.type
_entity.pdbx_description
1 polymer ?
#
loop_
_entity_poly.entity_id
_entity_poly.type
_entity_poly.pdbx_seq_one_letter_code
_entity_poly.pdbx_strand_id
1 'polypeptide(L)'
;TMAASVALVFTVPMVQVFLNTGGGEAGYAQMPVALADGVADLTGSAWPIFATFIGGIGAAVAGSNTVSNMMFSEFQFGMGQRIGVDPSWVVALQAVGGAAGNMICVHNVVAASAVVGLLGREGSVIRLTLAPFVYYALLPGALGYFIVSYADKGVLNAGTFIMALIMGLAVYVIARYGGRPSRIG
;
A
#
# COMPACT_ATOMS: atom_id res chain seq x y z
N THR A 1 20.73 -5.43 -12.68
CA THR A 1 20.14 -4.69 -13.83
C THR A 1 19.45 -5.62 -14.81
N MET A 2 20.03 -6.75 -15.25
CA MET A 2 19.36 -7.72 -16.13
C MET A 2 18.05 -8.26 -15.57
N ALA A 3 18.01 -8.65 -14.29
CA ALA A 3 16.79 -9.17 -13.65
C ALA A 3 15.65 -8.13 -13.64
N ALA A 4 15.96 -6.86 -13.42
CA ALA A 4 14.96 -5.79 -13.47
C ALA A 4 14.40 -5.58 -14.88
N SER A 5 15.24 -5.64 -15.91
CA SER A 5 14.80 -5.53 -17.29
C SER A 5 13.90 -6.69 -17.71
N VAL A 6 14.25 -7.92 -17.30
CA VAL A 6 13.43 -9.11 -17.56
C VAL A 6 12.08 -8.99 -16.87
N ALA A 7 12.06 -8.55 -15.60
CA ALA A 7 10.81 -8.33 -14.89
C ALA A 7 9.88 -7.34 -15.61
N LEU A 8 10.42 -6.22 -16.10
CA LEU A 8 9.64 -5.20 -16.84
C LEU A 8 9.07 -5.74 -18.16
N VAL A 9 9.84 -6.56 -18.90
CA VAL A 9 9.38 -7.18 -20.16
C VAL A 9 8.12 -8.02 -19.97
N PHE A 10 7.98 -8.70 -18.82
CA PHE A 10 6.78 -9.50 -18.54
C PHE A 10 5.70 -8.69 -17.81
N THR A 11 6.08 -7.76 -16.95
CA THR A 11 5.10 -7.02 -16.14
C THR A 11 4.35 -5.98 -16.96
N VAL A 12 5.02 -5.26 -17.86
CA VAL A 12 4.37 -4.21 -18.67
C VAL A 12 3.25 -4.77 -19.55
N PRO A 13 3.42 -5.87 -20.32
CA PRO A 13 2.32 -6.48 -21.06
C PRO A 13 1.18 -6.95 -20.15
N MET A 14 1.48 -7.54 -18.99
CA MET A 14 0.46 -7.98 -18.03
C MET A 14 -0.38 -6.80 -17.54
N VAL A 15 0.26 -5.68 -17.19
CA VAL A 15 -0.43 -4.44 -16.82
C VAL A 15 -1.27 -3.90 -17.96
N GLN A 16 -0.76 -3.91 -19.19
CA GLN A 16 -1.52 -3.46 -20.35
C GLN A 16 -2.75 -4.32 -20.62
N VAL A 17 -2.66 -5.64 -20.42
CA VAL A 17 -3.84 -6.53 -20.48
C VAL A 17 -4.86 -6.15 -19.40
N PHE A 18 -4.42 -5.94 -18.16
CA PHE A 18 -5.29 -5.55 -17.06
C PHE A 18 -6.02 -4.23 -17.32
N LEU A 19 -5.30 -3.22 -17.83
CA LEU A 19 -5.85 -1.89 -18.11
C LEU A 19 -6.76 -1.86 -19.35
N ASN A 20 -6.54 -2.74 -20.34
CA ASN A 20 -7.25 -2.74 -21.62
C ASN A 20 -8.22 -3.91 -21.77
N THR A 21 -8.84 -4.36 -20.68
CA THR A 21 -9.80 -5.48 -20.69
C THR A 21 -11.21 -5.10 -21.13
N GLY A 22 -11.47 -3.82 -21.43
CA GLY A 22 -12.77 -3.35 -21.90
C GLY A 22 -13.01 -3.62 -23.38
N GLY A 23 -14.28 -3.49 -23.82
CA GLY A 23 -14.63 -3.54 -25.24
C GLY A 23 -14.93 -4.94 -25.80
N GLY A 24 -15.06 -5.97 -24.94
CA GLY A 24 -15.57 -7.28 -25.38
C GLY A 24 -17.08 -7.27 -25.68
N GLU A 25 -17.58 -8.29 -26.39
CA GLU A 25 -19.00 -8.43 -26.75
C GLU A 25 -19.95 -8.40 -25.54
N ALA A 26 -19.48 -8.76 -24.36
CA ALA A 26 -20.26 -8.76 -23.13
C ALA A 26 -20.50 -7.37 -22.52
N GLY A 27 -19.88 -6.31 -23.06
CA GLY A 27 -20.08 -4.92 -22.61
C GLY A 27 -19.60 -4.61 -21.19
N TYR A 28 -18.77 -5.45 -20.60
CA TYR A 28 -18.21 -5.18 -19.27
C TYR A 28 -17.21 -4.00 -19.29
N ALA A 29 -17.20 -3.23 -18.21
CA ALA A 29 -16.18 -2.23 -17.96
C ALA A 29 -14.79 -2.86 -17.85
N GLN A 30 -13.74 -2.06 -18.03
CA GLN A 30 -12.37 -2.52 -17.78
C GLN A 30 -12.20 -3.08 -16.36
N MET A 31 -11.33 -4.08 -16.19
CA MET A 31 -11.11 -4.74 -14.90
C MET A 31 -10.86 -3.77 -13.73
N PRO A 32 -10.02 -2.73 -13.85
CA PRO A 32 -9.82 -1.76 -12.77
C PRO A 32 -11.12 -1.04 -12.39
N VAL A 33 -11.93 -0.71 -13.39
CA VAL A 33 -13.21 0.00 -13.21
C VAL A 33 -14.24 -0.91 -12.52
N ALA A 34 -14.41 -2.13 -13.00
CA ALA A 34 -15.34 -3.10 -12.41
C ALA A 34 -14.94 -3.47 -10.97
N LEU A 35 -13.62 -3.59 -10.71
CA LEU A 35 -13.10 -3.84 -9.36
C LEU A 35 -13.42 -2.65 -8.44
N ALA A 36 -13.22 -1.41 -8.93
CA ALA A 36 -13.53 -0.21 -8.16
C ALA A 36 -15.02 -0.10 -7.82
N ASP A 37 -15.93 -0.46 -8.74
CA ASP A 37 -17.36 -0.48 -8.47
C ASP A 37 -17.69 -1.42 -7.31
N GLY A 38 -17.25 -2.68 -7.40
CA GLY A 38 -17.54 -3.68 -6.37
C GLY A 38 -16.94 -3.37 -5.00
N VAL A 39 -15.75 -2.78 -4.97
CA VAL A 39 -15.08 -2.43 -3.70
C VAL A 39 -15.63 -1.16 -3.09
N ALA A 40 -16.04 -0.17 -3.90
CA ALA A 40 -16.64 1.07 -3.41
C ALA A 40 -17.94 0.81 -2.63
N ASP A 41 -18.76 -0.13 -3.09
CA ASP A 41 -20.00 -0.53 -2.41
C ASP A 41 -19.72 -1.13 -1.01
N LEU A 42 -18.59 -1.81 -0.85
CA LEU A 42 -18.20 -2.45 0.41
C LEU A 42 -17.54 -1.49 1.41
N THR A 43 -16.71 -0.60 0.93
CA THR A 43 -15.82 0.22 1.79
C THR A 43 -16.27 1.66 1.91
N GLY A 44 -16.97 2.18 0.91
CA GLY A 44 -17.44 3.56 0.88
C GLY A 44 -16.33 4.57 1.19
N SER A 45 -16.68 5.57 2.00
CA SER A 45 -15.75 6.65 2.38
C SER A 45 -14.55 6.21 3.24
N ALA A 46 -14.51 4.95 3.72
CA ALA A 46 -13.37 4.42 4.48
C ALA A 46 -12.18 4.01 3.58
N TRP A 47 -12.37 3.98 2.26
CA TRP A 47 -11.38 3.54 1.30
C TRP A 47 -9.97 4.15 1.48
N PRO A 48 -9.78 5.44 1.76
CA PRO A 48 -8.43 6.03 1.90
C PRO A 48 -7.53 5.27 2.90
N ILE A 49 -8.13 4.66 3.94
CA ILE A 49 -7.38 3.85 4.92
C ILE A 49 -6.82 2.58 4.26
N PHE A 50 -7.56 2.00 3.33
CA PHE A 50 -7.20 0.76 2.64
C PHE A 50 -6.29 0.97 1.42
N ALA A 51 -6.33 2.17 0.82
CA ALA A 51 -5.58 2.48 -0.39
C ALA A 51 -4.07 2.23 -0.23
N THR A 52 -3.50 2.58 0.92
CA THR A 52 -2.10 2.33 1.27
C THR A 52 -1.77 0.84 1.38
N PHE A 53 -2.69 0.01 1.89
CA PHE A 53 -2.48 -1.44 1.97
C PHE A 53 -2.46 -2.08 0.58
N ILE A 54 -3.35 -1.65 -0.31
CA ILE A 54 -3.36 -2.13 -1.70
C ILE A 54 -2.05 -1.80 -2.39
N GLY A 55 -1.57 -0.55 -2.24
CA GLY A 55 -0.25 -0.14 -2.74
C GLY A 55 0.88 -1.02 -2.21
N GLY A 56 0.86 -1.24 -0.89
CA GLY A 56 1.87 -2.03 -0.21
C GLY A 56 1.88 -3.50 -0.61
N ILE A 57 0.71 -4.13 -0.66
CA ILE A 57 0.58 -5.52 -1.10
C ILE A 57 0.99 -5.63 -2.58
N GLY A 58 0.56 -4.70 -3.42
CA GLY A 58 0.97 -4.64 -4.83
C GLY A 58 2.48 -4.59 -5.00
N ALA A 59 3.17 -3.73 -4.23
CA ALA A 59 4.62 -3.63 -4.28
C ALA A 59 5.34 -4.85 -3.70
N ALA A 60 4.78 -5.45 -2.63
CA ALA A 60 5.32 -6.67 -2.04
C ALA A 60 5.28 -7.85 -3.02
N VAL A 61 4.19 -7.98 -3.77
CA VAL A 61 3.99 -9.04 -4.78
C VAL A 61 4.80 -8.75 -6.05
N ALA A 62 4.71 -7.52 -6.58
CA ALA A 62 5.37 -7.14 -7.83
C ALA A 62 6.88 -6.91 -7.70
N GLY A 63 7.38 -6.74 -6.48
CA GLY A 63 8.79 -6.43 -6.22
C GLY A 63 9.18 -4.97 -6.51
N SER A 64 8.21 -4.11 -6.78
CA SER A 64 8.46 -2.74 -7.23
C SER A 64 7.27 -1.83 -6.94
N ASN A 65 7.55 -0.67 -6.31
CA ASN A 65 6.55 0.38 -6.13
C ASN A 65 6.06 0.92 -7.49
N THR A 66 6.96 1.08 -8.46
CA THR A 66 6.60 1.54 -9.82
C THR A 66 5.59 0.60 -10.46
N VAL A 67 5.84 -0.72 -10.38
CA VAL A 67 4.92 -1.72 -10.94
C VAL A 67 3.59 -1.72 -10.21
N SER A 68 3.59 -1.63 -8.87
CA SER A 68 2.37 -1.50 -8.08
C SER A 68 1.54 -0.28 -8.51
N ASN A 69 2.18 0.86 -8.69
CA ASN A 69 1.50 2.08 -9.14
C ASN A 69 0.96 1.94 -10.57
N MET A 70 1.71 1.33 -11.48
CA MET A 70 1.23 1.07 -12.84
C MET A 70 -0.01 0.17 -12.86
N MET A 71 -0.08 -0.80 -11.95
CA MET A 71 -1.21 -1.74 -11.87
C MET A 71 -2.46 -1.13 -11.23
N PHE A 72 -2.28 -0.33 -10.17
CA PHE A 72 -3.40 0.03 -9.31
C PHE A 72 -3.80 1.49 -9.33
N SER A 73 -3.01 2.41 -9.96
CA SER A 73 -3.36 3.84 -9.92
C SER A 73 -4.68 4.16 -10.60
N GLU A 74 -5.02 3.51 -11.71
CA GLU A 74 -6.31 3.72 -12.39
C GLU A 74 -7.47 3.22 -11.54
N PHE A 75 -7.33 2.06 -10.91
CA PHE A 75 -8.28 1.55 -9.94
C PHE A 75 -8.47 2.52 -8.77
N GLN A 76 -7.37 3.01 -8.18
CA GLN A 76 -7.42 3.98 -7.07
C GLN A 76 -8.04 5.31 -7.48
N PHE A 77 -7.75 5.77 -8.69
CA PHE A 77 -8.37 6.97 -9.25
C PHE A 77 -9.89 6.79 -9.37
N GLY A 78 -10.33 5.68 -9.96
CA GLY A 78 -11.74 5.32 -10.05
C GLY A 78 -12.41 5.22 -8.69
N MET A 79 -11.74 4.67 -7.68
CA MET A 79 -12.24 4.64 -6.29
C MET A 79 -12.46 6.04 -5.74
N GLY A 80 -11.49 6.97 -5.91
CA GLY A 80 -11.64 8.35 -5.47
C GLY A 80 -12.88 9.04 -6.08
N GLN A 81 -13.09 8.84 -7.36
CA GLN A 81 -14.28 9.38 -8.05
C GLN A 81 -15.59 8.82 -7.48
N ARG A 82 -15.66 7.51 -7.22
CA ARG A 82 -16.87 6.84 -6.73
C ARG A 82 -17.25 7.24 -5.30
N ILE A 83 -16.27 7.41 -4.44
CA ILE A 83 -16.52 7.82 -3.05
C ILE A 83 -16.64 9.35 -2.88
N GLY A 84 -16.55 10.11 -3.99
CA GLY A 84 -16.73 11.57 -3.99
C GLY A 84 -15.59 12.37 -3.37
N VAL A 85 -14.37 11.83 -3.38
CA VAL A 85 -13.15 12.56 -2.93
C VAL A 85 -12.24 12.85 -4.12
N ASP A 86 -11.31 13.81 -3.96
CA ASP A 86 -10.30 14.07 -5.00
C ASP A 86 -9.48 12.80 -5.26
N PRO A 87 -9.55 12.22 -6.47
CA PRO A 87 -8.86 10.98 -6.80
C PRO A 87 -7.34 11.05 -6.64
N SER A 88 -6.77 12.26 -6.75
CA SER A 88 -5.32 12.47 -6.60
C SER A 88 -4.83 12.07 -5.21
N TRP A 89 -5.64 12.27 -4.16
CA TRP A 89 -5.31 11.82 -2.81
C TRP A 89 -5.25 10.31 -2.70
N VAL A 90 -6.20 9.61 -3.31
CA VAL A 90 -6.26 8.13 -3.26
C VAL A 90 -5.08 7.52 -4.02
N VAL A 91 -4.72 8.10 -5.17
CA VAL A 91 -3.53 7.69 -5.93
C VAL A 91 -2.22 7.99 -5.16
N ALA A 92 -2.16 9.12 -4.46
CA ALA A 92 -1.01 9.44 -3.61
C ALA A 92 -0.86 8.42 -2.47
N LEU A 93 -1.95 8.01 -1.84
CA LEU A 93 -1.96 6.96 -0.81
C LEU A 93 -1.50 5.60 -1.35
N GLN A 94 -1.90 5.25 -2.58
CA GLN A 94 -1.38 4.09 -3.30
C GLN A 94 0.15 4.13 -3.40
N ALA A 95 0.71 5.27 -3.82
CA ALA A 95 2.15 5.42 -3.99
C ALA A 95 2.92 5.33 -2.66
N VAL A 96 2.38 5.93 -1.59
CA VAL A 96 2.95 5.85 -0.24
C VAL A 96 2.92 4.41 0.27
N GLY A 97 1.79 3.73 0.11
CA GLY A 97 1.64 2.33 0.47
C GLY A 97 2.61 1.42 -0.30
N GLY A 98 2.74 1.65 -1.60
CA GLY A 98 3.68 0.93 -2.45
C GLY A 98 5.14 1.09 -2.01
N ALA A 99 5.52 2.29 -1.59
CA ALA A 99 6.85 2.52 -1.00
C ALA A 99 7.05 1.70 0.29
N ALA A 100 6.05 1.68 1.17
CA ALA A 100 6.09 0.87 2.40
C ALA A 100 6.16 -0.64 2.10
N GLY A 101 5.44 -1.13 1.08
CA GLY A 101 5.42 -2.55 0.71
C GLY A 101 6.77 -3.13 0.27
N ASN A 102 7.69 -2.29 -0.18
CA ASN A 102 9.03 -2.73 -0.57
C ASN A 102 9.81 -3.36 0.60
N MET A 103 9.52 -3.01 1.85
CA MET A 103 10.21 -3.57 3.03
C MET A 103 9.82 -5.04 3.33
N ILE A 104 8.68 -5.49 2.81
CA ILE A 104 8.21 -6.88 2.95
C ILE A 104 8.28 -7.67 1.63
N CYS A 105 8.80 -7.05 0.58
CA CYS A 105 8.97 -7.68 -0.72
C CYS A 105 10.10 -8.72 -0.65
N VAL A 106 9.81 -9.94 -1.08
CA VAL A 106 10.77 -11.07 -1.03
C VAL A 106 12.06 -10.75 -1.78
N HIS A 107 11.99 -10.16 -2.97
CA HIS A 107 13.18 -9.82 -3.78
C HIS A 107 14.12 -8.86 -3.05
N ASN A 108 13.55 -7.81 -2.45
CA ASN A 108 14.33 -6.80 -1.73
C ASN A 108 14.94 -7.38 -0.45
N VAL A 109 14.18 -8.22 0.27
CA VAL A 109 14.66 -8.87 1.48
C VAL A 109 15.76 -9.88 1.17
N VAL A 110 15.63 -10.68 0.09
CA VAL A 110 16.69 -11.60 -0.35
C VAL A 110 17.96 -10.84 -0.70
N ALA A 111 17.85 -9.76 -1.48
CA ALA A 111 18.99 -8.94 -1.87
C ALA A 111 19.68 -8.31 -0.64
N ALA A 112 18.90 -7.75 0.28
CA ALA A 112 19.43 -7.19 1.52
C ALA A 112 20.08 -8.26 2.42
N SER A 113 19.44 -9.42 2.57
CA SER A 113 19.94 -10.53 3.37
C SER A 113 21.27 -11.07 2.85
N ALA A 114 21.42 -11.10 1.51
CA ALA A 114 22.68 -11.52 0.89
C ALA A 114 23.86 -10.59 1.25
N VAL A 115 23.60 -9.27 1.32
CA VAL A 115 24.65 -8.29 1.65
C VAL A 115 25.09 -8.36 3.11
N VAL A 116 24.15 -8.67 4.02
CA VAL A 116 24.43 -8.67 5.47
C VAL A 116 24.63 -10.08 6.04
N GLY A 117 24.77 -11.10 5.19
CA GLY A 117 25.05 -12.49 5.62
C GLY A 117 23.87 -13.20 6.29
N LEU A 118 22.63 -12.80 5.99
CA LEU A 118 21.40 -13.40 6.52
C LEU A 118 20.69 -14.31 5.51
N LEU A 119 21.42 -14.85 4.53
CA LEU A 119 20.87 -15.81 3.56
C LEU A 119 20.24 -17.00 4.28
N GLY A 120 19.04 -17.40 3.83
CA GLY A 120 18.25 -18.48 4.44
C GLY A 120 17.43 -18.03 5.67
N ARG A 121 17.50 -16.75 6.06
CA ARG A 121 16.73 -16.17 7.18
C ARG A 121 15.73 -15.10 6.74
N GLU A 122 15.43 -15.03 5.44
CA GLU A 122 14.58 -14.01 4.82
C GLU A 122 13.17 -13.99 5.45
N GLY A 123 12.60 -15.15 5.75
CA GLY A 123 11.30 -15.24 6.42
C GLY A 123 11.28 -14.59 7.82
N SER A 124 12.40 -14.67 8.55
CA SER A 124 12.54 -13.98 9.84
C SER A 124 12.63 -12.46 9.67
N VAL A 125 13.35 -11.99 8.65
CA VAL A 125 13.45 -10.58 8.32
C VAL A 125 12.06 -10.03 7.93
N ILE A 126 11.32 -10.71 7.05
CA ILE A 126 9.96 -10.30 6.65
C ILE A 126 9.04 -10.21 7.86
N ARG A 127 9.09 -11.18 8.78
CA ARG A 127 8.27 -11.13 10.01
C ARG A 127 8.58 -9.89 10.86
N LEU A 128 9.84 -9.48 10.94
CA LEU A 128 10.24 -8.29 11.69
C LEU A 128 9.84 -6.99 10.98
N THR A 129 9.87 -6.97 9.66
CA THR A 129 9.49 -5.78 8.87
C THR A 129 7.98 -5.65 8.67
N LEU A 130 7.20 -6.68 8.97
CA LEU A 130 5.74 -6.63 8.85
C LEU A 130 5.11 -5.60 9.78
N ALA A 131 5.58 -5.47 11.02
CA ALA A 131 5.06 -4.48 11.96
C ALA A 131 5.35 -3.03 11.52
N PRO A 132 6.58 -2.67 11.12
CA PRO A 132 6.84 -1.40 10.45
C PRO A 132 5.99 -1.18 9.21
N PHE A 133 5.80 -2.18 8.36
CA PHE A 133 4.93 -2.06 7.19
C PHE A 133 3.50 -1.67 7.57
N VAL A 134 2.90 -2.37 8.54
CA VAL A 134 1.54 -2.06 9.00
C VAL A 134 1.46 -0.63 9.56
N TYR A 135 2.47 -0.18 10.31
CA TYR A 135 2.55 1.19 10.79
C TYR A 135 2.61 2.20 9.64
N TYR A 136 3.48 1.98 8.64
CA TYR A 136 3.64 2.83 7.48
C TYR A 136 2.48 2.75 6.47
N ALA A 137 1.63 1.74 6.55
CA ALA A 137 0.38 1.69 5.79
C ALA A 137 -0.77 2.38 6.54
N LEU A 138 -0.95 2.08 7.83
CA LEU A 138 -2.05 2.63 8.62
C LEU A 138 -1.95 4.13 8.86
N LEU A 139 -0.77 4.64 9.21
CA LEU A 139 -0.63 6.05 9.57
C LEU A 139 -0.92 6.99 8.40
N PRO A 140 -0.32 6.81 7.21
CA PRO A 140 -0.68 7.62 6.04
C PRO A 140 -2.10 7.39 5.57
N GLY A 141 -2.64 6.17 5.67
CA GLY A 141 -4.04 5.88 5.34
C GLY A 141 -5.02 6.65 6.24
N ALA A 142 -4.75 6.69 7.56
CA ALA A 142 -5.54 7.47 8.51
C ALA A 142 -5.40 8.98 8.27
N LEU A 143 -4.20 9.46 7.94
CA LEU A 143 -3.97 10.86 7.57
C LEU A 143 -4.70 11.22 6.28
N GLY A 144 -4.64 10.36 5.26
CA GLY A 144 -5.37 10.54 4.01
C GLY A 144 -6.88 10.60 4.25
N TYR A 145 -7.42 9.68 5.05
CA TYR A 145 -8.83 9.71 5.45
C TYR A 145 -9.18 11.02 6.18
N PHE A 146 -8.33 11.46 7.11
CA PHE A 146 -8.51 12.75 7.79
C PHE A 146 -8.60 13.90 6.80
N ILE A 147 -7.65 14.00 5.86
CA ILE A 147 -7.59 15.10 4.90
C ILE A 147 -8.83 15.13 4.00
N VAL A 148 -9.20 14.00 3.40
CA VAL A 148 -10.33 13.94 2.46
C VAL A 148 -11.68 14.10 3.15
N SER A 149 -11.78 13.74 4.44
CA SER A 149 -13.02 13.86 5.21
C SER A 149 -13.12 15.15 6.03
N TYR A 150 -12.09 15.98 6.02
CA TYR A 150 -12.02 17.18 6.87
C TYR A 150 -13.14 18.18 6.56
N ALA A 151 -13.42 18.40 5.27
CA ALA A 151 -14.45 19.34 4.84
C ALA A 151 -15.85 18.94 5.31
N ASP A 152 -16.16 17.63 5.31
CA ASP A 152 -17.50 17.13 5.65
C ASP A 152 -17.67 16.79 7.12
N LYS A 153 -16.62 16.23 7.75
CA LYS A 153 -16.68 15.65 9.10
C LYS A 153 -15.89 16.43 10.16
N GLY A 154 -15.19 17.49 9.74
CA GLY A 154 -14.38 18.32 10.64
C GLY A 154 -13.13 17.62 11.18
N VAL A 155 -12.55 18.23 12.23
CA VAL A 155 -11.27 17.75 12.84
C VAL A 155 -11.44 16.41 13.57
N LEU A 156 -12.59 16.19 14.21
CA LEU A 156 -12.86 14.97 14.98
C LEU A 156 -13.53 13.91 14.08
N ASN A 157 -12.75 13.26 13.28
CA ASN A 157 -13.19 12.16 12.42
C ASN A 157 -12.43 10.86 12.71
N ALA A 158 -12.83 9.75 12.09
CA ALA A 158 -12.21 8.45 12.33
C ALA A 158 -10.69 8.44 12.05
N GLY A 159 -10.23 9.22 11.06
CA GLY A 159 -8.79 9.36 10.77
C GLY A 159 -8.02 9.95 11.94
N THR A 160 -8.55 10.99 12.59
CA THR A 160 -7.95 11.61 13.77
C THR A 160 -7.82 10.62 14.93
N PHE A 161 -8.88 9.85 15.19
CA PHE A 161 -8.84 8.84 16.26
C PHE A 161 -7.85 7.72 15.98
N ILE A 162 -7.81 7.22 14.74
CA ILE A 162 -6.85 6.18 14.33
C ILE A 162 -5.41 6.70 14.43
N MET A 163 -5.13 7.93 13.96
CA MET A 163 -3.80 8.54 14.09
C MET A 163 -3.40 8.70 15.57
N ALA A 164 -4.29 9.20 16.40
CA ALA A 164 -4.01 9.36 17.83
C ALA A 164 -3.72 8.01 18.50
N LEU A 165 -4.47 6.97 18.16
CA LEU A 165 -4.25 5.61 18.66
C LEU A 165 -2.88 5.07 18.22
N ILE A 166 -2.53 5.20 16.93
CA ILE A 166 -1.26 4.72 16.37
C ILE A 166 -0.09 5.47 17.03
N MET A 167 -0.18 6.79 17.13
CA MET A 167 0.86 7.61 17.77
C MET A 167 1.00 7.30 19.26
N GLY A 168 -0.11 7.15 19.97
CA GLY A 168 -0.12 6.75 21.37
C GLY A 168 0.52 5.38 21.60
N LEU A 169 0.19 4.40 20.74
CA LEU A 169 0.81 3.07 20.77
C LEU A 169 2.31 3.13 20.47
N ALA A 170 2.73 3.90 19.48
CA ALA A 170 4.14 4.07 19.14
C ALA A 170 4.91 4.68 20.33
N VAL A 171 4.41 5.75 20.93
CA VAL A 171 5.00 6.37 22.14
C VAL A 171 5.07 5.37 23.29
N TYR A 172 3.99 4.62 23.53
CA TYR A 172 3.97 3.59 24.58
C TYR A 172 5.04 2.52 24.35
N VAL A 173 5.16 2.00 23.11
CA VAL A 173 6.18 0.98 22.75
C VAL A 173 7.59 1.53 22.92
N ILE A 174 7.85 2.76 22.47
CA ILE A 174 9.16 3.41 22.63
C ILE A 174 9.49 3.61 24.13
N ALA A 175 8.55 4.11 24.91
CA ALA A 175 8.74 4.32 26.34
C ALA A 175 8.98 3.00 27.12
N ARG A 176 8.27 1.92 26.71
CA ARG A 176 8.35 0.62 27.39
C ARG A 176 9.58 -0.20 27.01
N TYR A 177 10.02 -0.10 25.77
CA TYR A 177 11.06 -0.97 25.20
C TYR A 177 12.29 -0.23 24.69
N GLY A 178 12.23 1.06 24.41
CA GLY A 178 13.31 1.85 23.81
C GLY A 178 14.56 2.04 24.68
N GLY A 179 14.46 1.79 25.99
CA GLY A 179 15.60 1.85 26.91
C GLY A 179 16.32 0.52 27.17
N ARG A 180 15.89 -0.57 26.52
CA ARG A 180 16.55 -1.88 26.70
C ARG A 180 17.72 -2.01 25.72
N PRO A 181 18.95 -2.22 26.19
CA PRO A 181 20.07 -2.50 25.28
C PRO A 181 19.73 -3.75 24.46
N SER A 182 19.86 -3.65 23.14
CA SER A 182 19.69 -4.79 22.25
C SER A 182 20.72 -5.84 22.61
N ARG A 183 20.28 -6.99 23.12
CA ARG A 183 21.12 -8.18 23.18
C ARG A 183 21.27 -8.72 21.76
N ILE A 184 22.17 -8.09 21.01
CA ILE A 184 22.67 -8.68 19.77
C ILE A 184 23.80 -9.62 20.23
N GLY A 185 23.48 -10.88 20.36
CA GLY A 185 24.42 -11.98 20.47
C GLY A 185 24.35 -12.83 19.23
#